data_02f068a0d8db3d4ad8a016b457f09ed1
#
_entry.id   02f068a0d8db3d4ad8a016b457f09ed1
#
_cell.length_a   1.000
_cell.length_b   1.000
_cell.length_c   1.000
_cell.angle_alpha   90.00
_cell.angle_beta   90.00
_cell.angle_gamma   90.00
#
_symmetry.space_group_name_H-M   'P 1'
#
loop_
_entity.id
_entity.type
_entity.pdbx_description
1 polymer ?
#
loop_
_entity_poly.entity_id
_entity_poly.type
_entity_poly.pdbx_seq_one_letter_code
_entity_poly.pdbx_strand_id
1 'polypeptide(L)'
;LDTTGQEEWGEYERFISEIQKALDYDQLLELHHAMPAWIRRCFLHRRVPGSVACRRISEWHDRMIKRVIQLAEEKFQRRIGQRLPAYSWIVFGSGGREEPTFWTDQDNGLVYDYPANIEPEQVDEWFVRFSDIIVTGLEKAGYPFCEGNVMATNPRWRGSLKKWEKQFQTWAADPISQHHRFLMIAADMRHIYGDPSLANDLRILLSQAFQQHPGVLKKAAEFNAHLPLPLGIFGQWYKERYGEHAGKVNVKQGGYLQLTGALRILNCKYRAERSSSAERLKKLSEEIDSLFKYRKEIQESLDLFLTLRLLQHVTDEVEGKKPEDYIDPHRLDPQLEKQWKKAIKWARWLQQEALKRSK
;
A
#
# COMPACT_ATOMS: atom_id res chain seq x y z
N LEU A 1 -5.85 -32.11 4.70
CA LEU A 1 -5.11 -31.20 3.81
C LEU A 1 -5.02 -31.88 2.45
N ASP A 2 -5.69 -31.29 1.47
CA ASP A 2 -5.76 -31.77 0.09
C ASP A 2 -4.33 -31.76 -0.51
N THR A 3 -3.95 -32.81 -1.23
CA THR A 3 -2.62 -32.98 -1.84
C THR A 3 -2.25 -31.78 -2.73
N THR A 4 -3.22 -31.19 -3.41
CA THR A 4 -3.08 -29.95 -4.18
C THR A 4 -2.68 -28.73 -3.33
N GLY A 5 -3.11 -28.67 -2.07
CA GLY A 5 -2.70 -27.61 -1.14
C GLY A 5 -1.23 -27.72 -0.71
N GLN A 6 -0.71 -28.94 -0.58
CA GLN A 6 0.69 -29.18 -0.22
C GLN A 6 1.65 -28.85 -1.38
N GLU A 7 1.26 -29.14 -2.62
CA GLU A 7 2.06 -28.82 -3.81
C GLU A 7 2.21 -27.30 -4.03
N GLU A 8 1.14 -26.52 -3.82
CA GLU A 8 1.17 -25.06 -4.00
C GLU A 8 1.95 -24.34 -2.90
N TRP A 9 1.91 -24.85 -1.65
CA TRP A 9 2.77 -24.37 -0.59
C TRP A 9 4.24 -24.67 -0.88
N GLY A 10 4.53 -25.86 -1.40
CA GLY A 10 5.88 -26.21 -1.85
C GLY A 10 6.39 -25.30 -2.98
N GLU A 11 5.53 -24.91 -3.92
CA GLU A 11 5.87 -23.95 -4.97
C GLU A 11 6.16 -22.56 -4.39
N TYR A 12 5.34 -22.06 -3.47
CA TYR A 12 5.56 -20.78 -2.80
C TYR A 12 6.90 -20.74 -2.05
N GLU A 13 7.17 -21.76 -1.24
CA GLU A 13 8.44 -21.86 -0.49
C GLU A 13 9.65 -21.94 -1.43
N ARG A 14 9.51 -22.62 -2.59
CA ARG A 14 10.53 -22.61 -3.61
C ARG A 14 10.80 -21.20 -4.15
N PHE A 15 9.76 -20.45 -4.52
CA PHE A 15 9.92 -19.06 -4.98
C PHE A 15 10.56 -18.17 -3.91
N ILE A 16 10.16 -18.29 -2.65
CA ILE A 16 10.79 -17.55 -1.55
C ILE A 16 12.27 -17.89 -1.41
N SER A 17 12.64 -19.18 -1.55
CA SER A 17 14.05 -19.63 -1.54
C SER A 17 14.84 -19.08 -2.74
N GLU A 18 14.23 -19.07 -3.93
CA GLU A 18 14.86 -18.53 -5.15
C GLU A 18 15.08 -17.01 -5.05
N ILE A 19 14.11 -16.26 -4.53
CA ILE A 19 14.27 -14.83 -4.26
C ILE A 19 15.45 -14.56 -3.32
N GLN A 20 15.58 -15.33 -2.24
CA GLN A 20 16.68 -15.17 -1.29
C GLN A 20 18.07 -15.45 -1.90
N LYS A 21 18.13 -16.32 -2.89
CA LYS A 21 19.35 -16.75 -3.57
C LYS A 21 19.67 -15.94 -4.82
N ALA A 22 18.75 -15.10 -5.31
CA ALA A 22 18.95 -14.31 -6.51
C ALA A 22 20.22 -13.43 -6.41
N LEU A 23 21.07 -13.48 -7.43
CA LEU A 23 22.37 -12.81 -7.45
C LEU A 23 22.31 -11.42 -8.08
N ASP A 24 21.27 -11.15 -8.84
CA ASP A 24 21.06 -9.91 -9.58
C ASP A 24 19.58 -9.55 -9.73
N TYR A 25 19.33 -8.41 -10.36
CA TYR A 25 17.98 -7.90 -10.57
C TYR A 25 17.22 -8.61 -11.69
N ASP A 26 17.92 -9.21 -12.65
CA ASP A 26 17.31 -9.92 -13.78
C ASP A 26 16.64 -11.21 -13.29
N GLN A 27 17.30 -11.95 -12.39
CA GLN A 27 16.71 -13.12 -11.72
C GLN A 27 15.47 -12.74 -10.88
N LEU A 28 15.51 -11.59 -10.22
CA LEU A 28 14.35 -11.08 -9.49
C LEU A 28 13.20 -10.70 -10.43
N LEU A 29 13.50 -10.13 -11.59
CA LEU A 29 12.49 -9.80 -12.61
C LEU A 29 11.78 -11.06 -13.13
N GLU A 30 12.53 -12.14 -13.40
CA GLU A 30 11.94 -13.43 -13.80
C GLU A 30 10.98 -13.98 -12.75
N LEU A 31 11.37 -13.91 -11.47
CA LEU A 31 10.52 -14.33 -10.35
C LEU A 31 9.28 -13.42 -10.21
N HIS A 32 9.42 -12.12 -10.45
CA HIS A 32 8.28 -11.19 -10.47
C HIS A 32 7.29 -11.55 -11.58
N HIS A 33 7.77 -11.90 -12.78
CA HIS A 33 6.93 -12.31 -13.91
C HIS A 33 6.24 -13.67 -13.69
N ALA A 34 6.71 -14.50 -12.78
CA ALA A 34 6.06 -15.77 -12.43
C ALA A 34 4.83 -15.59 -11.50
N MET A 35 4.74 -14.44 -10.81
CA MET A 35 3.71 -14.17 -9.79
C MET A 35 2.27 -14.22 -10.33
N PRO A 36 1.90 -13.63 -11.48
CA PRO A 36 0.52 -13.66 -11.98
C PRO A 36 -0.04 -15.06 -12.19
N ALA A 37 0.78 -15.96 -12.77
CA ALA A 37 0.39 -17.34 -13.00
C ALA A 37 0.15 -18.10 -11.67
N TRP A 38 0.99 -17.88 -10.68
CA TRP A 38 0.84 -18.42 -9.34
C TRP A 38 -0.43 -17.90 -8.65
N ILE A 39 -0.69 -16.58 -8.70
CA ILE A 39 -1.89 -15.96 -8.14
C ILE A 39 -3.15 -16.57 -8.74
N ARG A 40 -3.20 -16.75 -10.05
CA ARG A 40 -4.35 -17.35 -10.74
C ARG A 40 -4.65 -18.75 -10.21
N ARG A 41 -3.64 -19.59 -10.06
CA ARG A 41 -3.81 -20.98 -9.55
C ARG A 41 -4.20 -21.01 -8.09
N CYS A 42 -3.51 -20.26 -7.24
CA CYS A 42 -3.62 -20.39 -5.79
C CYS A 42 -4.80 -19.63 -5.19
N PHE A 43 -5.21 -18.50 -5.78
CA PHE A 43 -6.22 -17.66 -5.16
C PHE A 43 -7.51 -17.52 -5.96
N LEU A 44 -7.43 -17.28 -7.27
CA LEU A 44 -8.64 -16.99 -8.04
C LEU A 44 -9.49 -18.25 -8.27
N HIS A 45 -8.88 -19.36 -8.62
CA HIS A 45 -9.61 -20.62 -8.80
C HIS A 45 -10.24 -21.14 -7.49
N ARG A 46 -9.63 -20.84 -6.35
CA ARG A 46 -10.11 -21.29 -5.02
C ARG A 46 -11.04 -20.29 -4.33
N ARG A 47 -11.30 -19.14 -4.92
CA ARG A 47 -12.13 -18.08 -4.33
C ARG A 47 -11.66 -17.63 -2.95
N VAL A 48 -10.35 -17.54 -2.77
CA VAL A 48 -9.75 -17.03 -1.52
C VAL A 48 -10.14 -15.57 -1.36
N PRO A 49 -10.49 -15.10 -0.13
CA PRO A 49 -10.82 -13.70 0.12
C PRO A 49 -9.70 -12.76 -0.32
N GLY A 50 -10.07 -11.63 -0.94
CA GLY A 50 -9.11 -10.71 -1.54
C GLY A 50 -8.05 -10.18 -0.56
N SER A 51 -8.40 -9.89 0.68
CA SER A 51 -7.44 -9.45 1.71
C SER A 51 -6.42 -10.54 2.08
N VAL A 52 -6.85 -11.82 2.07
CA VAL A 52 -5.94 -12.96 2.32
C VAL A 52 -4.99 -13.14 1.14
N ALA A 53 -5.49 -13.07 -0.08
CA ALA A 53 -4.67 -13.17 -1.30
C ALA A 53 -3.65 -12.03 -1.36
N CYS A 54 -4.08 -10.77 -1.19
CA CYS A 54 -3.19 -9.61 -1.22
C CYS A 54 -2.13 -9.65 -0.13
N ARG A 55 -2.44 -10.16 1.07
CA ARG A 55 -1.43 -10.35 2.13
C ARG A 55 -0.32 -11.30 1.68
N ARG A 56 -0.64 -12.42 1.05
CA ARG A 56 0.36 -13.36 0.52
C ARG A 56 1.18 -12.76 -0.61
N ILE A 57 0.54 -11.99 -1.47
CA ILE A 57 1.23 -11.24 -2.51
C ILE A 57 2.16 -10.19 -1.88
N SER A 58 1.73 -9.51 -0.81
CA SER A 58 2.56 -8.56 -0.07
C SER A 58 3.80 -9.23 0.54
N GLU A 59 3.65 -10.43 1.11
CA GLU A 59 4.79 -11.22 1.63
C GLU A 59 5.82 -11.53 0.53
N TRP A 60 5.37 -11.84 -0.68
CA TRP A 60 6.26 -12.02 -1.84
C TRP A 60 6.99 -10.72 -2.18
N HIS A 61 6.28 -9.61 -2.34
CA HIS A 61 6.89 -8.31 -2.60
C HIS A 61 7.89 -7.91 -1.51
N ASP A 62 7.58 -8.16 -0.25
CA ASP A 62 8.47 -7.89 0.88
C ASP A 62 9.80 -8.65 0.74
N ARG A 63 9.76 -9.92 0.30
CA ARG A 63 10.98 -10.70 0.05
C ARG A 63 11.79 -10.15 -1.13
N MET A 64 11.10 -9.77 -2.21
CA MET A 64 11.72 -9.12 -3.36
C MET A 64 12.43 -7.82 -2.96
N ILE A 65 11.73 -6.92 -2.26
CA ILE A 65 12.27 -5.65 -1.79
C ILE A 65 13.48 -5.87 -0.87
N LYS A 66 13.37 -6.80 0.08
CA LYS A 66 14.49 -7.17 0.97
C LYS A 66 15.70 -7.62 0.20
N ARG A 67 15.53 -8.46 -0.82
CA ARG A 67 16.66 -8.94 -1.61
C ARG A 67 17.30 -7.84 -2.45
N VAL A 68 16.50 -6.96 -3.05
CA VAL A 68 17.01 -5.77 -3.75
C VAL A 68 17.84 -4.89 -2.81
N ILE A 69 17.39 -4.66 -1.58
CA ILE A 69 18.13 -3.87 -0.59
C ILE A 69 19.46 -4.55 -0.22
N GLN A 70 19.47 -5.86 0.01
CA GLN A 70 20.70 -6.61 0.28
C GLN A 70 21.73 -6.50 -0.86
N LEU A 71 21.26 -6.65 -2.11
CA LEU A 71 22.12 -6.46 -3.28
C LEU A 71 22.66 -5.02 -3.38
N ALA A 72 21.82 -4.04 -2.98
CA ALA A 72 22.22 -2.64 -2.91
C ALA A 72 23.26 -2.38 -1.81
N GLU A 73 23.13 -2.99 -0.61
CA GLU A 73 24.11 -2.91 0.47
C GLU A 73 25.47 -3.46 0.02
N GLU A 74 25.47 -4.64 -0.63
CA GLU A 74 26.68 -5.24 -1.17
C GLU A 74 27.37 -4.33 -2.20
N LYS A 75 26.58 -3.73 -3.10
CA LYS A 75 27.06 -2.81 -4.13
C LYS A 75 27.56 -1.50 -3.52
N PHE A 76 26.88 -0.96 -2.51
CA PHE A 76 27.28 0.24 -1.79
C PHE A 76 28.62 0.01 -1.07
N GLN A 77 28.73 -1.08 -0.29
CA GLN A 77 29.95 -1.41 0.44
C GLN A 77 31.16 -1.60 -0.47
N ARG A 78 30.99 -2.25 -1.63
CA ARG A 78 32.06 -2.41 -2.63
C ARG A 78 32.55 -1.07 -3.21
N ARG A 79 31.64 -0.08 -3.34
CA ARG A 79 31.97 1.22 -3.96
C ARG A 79 32.54 2.22 -2.98
N ILE A 80 32.02 2.26 -1.77
CA ILE A 80 32.31 3.29 -0.77
C ILE A 80 33.28 2.77 0.30
N GLY A 81 33.37 1.45 0.50
CA GLY A 81 34.25 0.83 1.52
C GLY A 81 33.76 1.02 2.95
N GLN A 82 32.55 1.57 3.14
CA GLN A 82 31.95 1.87 4.45
C GLN A 82 30.65 1.11 4.66
N ARG A 83 30.33 0.80 5.91
CA ARG A 83 28.98 0.33 6.28
C ARG A 83 28.06 1.51 6.49
N LEU A 84 26.82 1.36 6.05
CA LEU A 84 25.77 2.34 6.31
C LEU A 84 25.46 2.41 7.82
N PRO A 85 25.17 3.62 8.36
CA PRO A 85 24.56 3.77 9.67
C PRO A 85 23.22 3.05 9.77
N ALA A 86 22.67 2.97 10.99
CA ALA A 86 21.34 2.42 11.21
C ALA A 86 20.30 3.14 10.35
N TYR A 87 19.47 2.36 9.67
CA TYR A 87 18.38 2.88 8.83
C TYR A 87 17.19 1.92 8.81
N SER A 88 16.04 2.45 8.43
CA SER A 88 14.84 1.67 8.16
C SER A 88 14.28 2.01 6.80
N TRP A 89 14.11 0.98 5.96
CA TRP A 89 13.36 1.09 4.72
C TRP A 89 11.89 0.84 4.99
N ILE A 90 11.06 1.78 4.57
CA ILE A 90 9.61 1.76 4.77
C ILE A 90 8.89 1.80 3.45
N VAL A 91 7.71 1.19 3.40
CA VAL A 91 6.79 1.26 2.26
C VAL A 91 5.50 1.94 2.66
N PHE A 92 4.83 2.52 1.67
CA PHE A 92 3.57 3.26 1.83
C PHE A 92 2.46 2.65 0.96
N GLY A 93 1.34 3.33 0.87
CA GLY A 93 0.26 3.00 -0.04
C GLY A 93 -0.27 1.57 0.13
N SER A 94 -0.48 0.87 -0.98
CA SER A 94 -0.96 -0.53 -0.96
C SER A 94 0.04 -1.49 -0.33
N GLY A 95 1.35 -1.29 -0.56
CA GLY A 95 2.42 -2.05 0.09
C GLY A 95 2.43 -1.85 1.62
N GLY A 96 2.23 -0.62 2.08
CA GLY A 96 2.09 -0.31 3.50
C GLY A 96 0.87 -0.97 4.15
N ARG A 97 -0.23 -1.09 3.43
CA ARG A 97 -1.47 -1.72 3.91
C ARG A 97 -1.53 -3.24 3.72
N GLU A 98 -0.49 -3.87 3.15
CA GLU A 98 -0.48 -5.30 2.79
C GLU A 98 -1.59 -5.67 1.79
N GLU A 99 -1.88 -4.77 0.87
CA GLU A 99 -2.96 -4.85 -0.12
C GLU A 99 -2.49 -4.64 -1.57
N PRO A 100 -1.20 -4.89 -1.94
CA PRO A 100 -0.78 -4.78 -3.33
C PRO A 100 -1.37 -5.92 -4.15
N THR A 101 -1.56 -5.67 -5.44
CA THR A 101 -1.66 -6.74 -6.44
C THR A 101 -0.24 -7.09 -6.91
N PHE A 102 -0.09 -8.03 -7.85
CA PHE A 102 1.23 -8.29 -8.45
C PHE A 102 1.74 -7.11 -9.29
N TRP A 103 0.85 -6.28 -9.80
CA TRP A 103 1.19 -5.04 -10.48
C TRP A 103 1.10 -3.88 -9.51
N THR A 104 2.24 -3.43 -9.05
CA THR A 104 2.36 -2.31 -8.11
C THR A 104 3.58 -1.46 -8.44
N ASP A 105 3.45 -0.15 -8.32
CA ASP A 105 4.55 0.80 -8.39
C ASP A 105 5.30 0.93 -7.07
N GLN A 106 6.36 1.70 -7.09
CA GLN A 106 7.16 1.96 -5.90
C GLN A 106 6.51 3.06 -5.07
N ASP A 107 6.14 2.72 -3.82
CA ASP A 107 5.80 3.70 -2.78
C ASP A 107 6.71 3.43 -1.58
N ASN A 108 7.81 4.17 -1.43
CA ASN A 108 8.81 3.88 -0.40
C ASN A 108 9.44 5.12 0.22
N GLY A 109 10.07 4.92 1.37
CA GLY A 109 10.83 5.94 2.07
C GLY A 109 11.95 5.35 2.90
N LEU A 110 12.81 6.24 3.39
CA LEU A 110 13.98 5.91 4.19
C LEU A 110 14.08 6.82 5.41
N VAL A 111 14.24 6.23 6.57
CA VAL A 111 14.59 6.93 7.82
C VAL A 111 15.91 6.37 8.34
N TYR A 112 16.76 7.25 8.85
CA TYR A 112 18.07 6.90 9.40
C TYR A 112 18.43 7.79 10.57
N ASP A 113 19.52 7.44 11.26
CA ASP A 113 20.09 8.24 12.33
C ASP A 113 21.53 8.64 12.01
N TYR A 114 22.01 9.70 12.68
CA TYR A 114 23.38 10.18 12.56
C TYR A 114 24.26 9.56 13.66
N PRO A 115 25.25 8.75 13.31
CA PRO A 115 26.24 8.27 14.30
C PRO A 115 27.12 9.43 14.74
N ALA A 116 27.51 9.42 16.02
CA ALA A 116 28.27 10.51 16.63
C ALA A 116 29.67 10.78 16.00
N ASN A 117 30.19 9.81 15.27
CA ASN A 117 31.54 9.85 14.69
C ASN A 117 31.56 10.12 13.17
N ILE A 118 30.45 10.49 12.57
CA ILE A 118 30.34 10.79 11.13
C ILE A 118 29.56 12.10 10.98
N GLU A 119 30.05 12.98 10.12
CA GLU A 119 29.39 14.25 9.83
C GLU A 119 28.01 14.02 9.16
N PRO A 120 26.96 14.74 9.61
CA PRO A 120 25.61 14.55 9.08
C PRO A 120 25.50 14.69 7.57
N GLU A 121 26.22 15.61 6.97
CA GLU A 121 26.25 15.87 5.53
C GLU A 121 26.77 14.64 4.76
N GLN A 122 27.77 13.95 5.29
CA GLN A 122 28.33 12.75 4.71
C GLN A 122 27.35 11.59 4.78
N VAL A 123 26.62 11.44 5.90
CA VAL A 123 25.57 10.44 6.07
C VAL A 123 24.44 10.69 5.07
N ASP A 124 24.00 11.95 4.92
CA ASP A 124 22.97 12.34 3.96
C ASP A 124 23.39 11.98 2.51
N GLU A 125 24.64 12.27 2.10
CA GLU A 125 25.15 11.91 0.78
C GLU A 125 25.16 10.38 0.57
N TRP A 126 25.53 9.59 1.58
CA TRP A 126 25.50 8.14 1.49
C TRP A 126 24.08 7.63 1.25
N PHE A 127 23.11 8.14 1.97
CA PHE A 127 21.71 7.73 1.81
C PHE A 127 21.07 8.26 0.53
N VAL A 128 21.53 9.37 -0.04
CA VAL A 128 21.17 9.76 -1.41
C VAL A 128 21.59 8.67 -2.40
N ARG A 129 22.88 8.31 -2.41
CA ARG A 129 23.44 7.28 -3.32
C ARG A 129 22.82 5.91 -3.09
N PHE A 130 22.60 5.54 -1.85
CA PHE A 130 22.00 4.26 -1.49
C PHE A 130 20.55 4.17 -1.94
N SER A 131 19.76 5.22 -1.76
CA SER A 131 18.39 5.28 -2.27
C SER A 131 18.31 5.14 -3.78
N ASP A 132 19.22 5.77 -4.51
CA ASP A 132 19.31 5.65 -5.98
C ASP A 132 19.61 4.21 -6.42
N ILE A 133 20.49 3.52 -5.70
CA ILE A 133 20.81 2.11 -6.00
C ILE A 133 19.58 1.23 -5.78
N ILE A 134 18.84 1.42 -4.66
CA ILE A 134 17.66 0.59 -4.36
C ILE A 134 16.53 0.89 -5.33
N VAL A 135 16.18 2.15 -5.54
CA VAL A 135 15.04 2.55 -6.37
C VAL A 135 15.25 2.13 -7.82
N THR A 136 16.50 2.26 -8.35
CA THR A 136 16.87 1.73 -9.67
C THR A 136 16.87 0.20 -9.68
N GLY A 137 17.29 -0.45 -8.59
CA GLY A 137 17.25 -1.91 -8.46
C GLY A 137 15.83 -2.45 -8.45
N LEU A 138 14.91 -1.78 -7.77
CA LEU A 138 13.48 -2.12 -7.75
C LEU A 138 12.85 -1.97 -9.14
N GLU A 139 13.20 -0.90 -9.87
CA GLU A 139 12.72 -0.71 -11.24
C GLU A 139 13.16 -1.87 -12.15
N LYS A 140 14.41 -2.26 -12.07
CA LYS A 140 14.95 -3.43 -12.81
C LYS A 140 14.32 -4.76 -12.40
N ALA A 141 13.90 -4.89 -11.13
CA ALA A 141 13.21 -6.06 -10.63
C ALA A 141 11.69 -6.06 -10.93
N GLY A 142 11.20 -5.11 -11.76
CA GLY A 142 9.82 -5.08 -12.24
C GLY A 142 8.88 -4.13 -11.48
N TYR A 143 9.40 -3.23 -10.65
CA TYR A 143 8.60 -2.23 -9.92
C TYR A 143 8.75 -0.86 -10.58
N PRO A 144 7.79 -0.37 -11.38
CA PRO A 144 7.89 0.94 -12.02
C PRO A 144 7.97 2.07 -10.99
N PHE A 145 8.58 3.18 -11.39
CA PHE A 145 8.63 4.38 -10.57
C PHE A 145 7.22 4.91 -10.25
N CYS A 146 7.05 5.43 -9.04
CA CYS A 146 5.80 6.09 -8.63
C CYS A 146 5.63 7.42 -9.38
N GLU A 147 4.53 7.58 -10.12
CA GLU A 147 4.18 8.84 -10.81
C GLU A 147 4.02 10.00 -9.81
N GLY A 148 3.57 9.71 -8.58
CA GLY A 148 3.44 10.67 -7.48
C GLY A 148 4.78 11.02 -6.82
N ASN A 149 5.89 10.43 -7.27
CA ASN A 149 7.24 10.61 -6.73
C ASN A 149 7.34 10.35 -5.22
N VAL A 150 6.63 9.30 -4.75
CA VAL A 150 6.68 8.80 -3.36
C VAL A 150 7.77 7.74 -3.27
N MET A 151 9.03 8.18 -3.38
CA MET A 151 10.19 7.30 -3.38
C MET A 151 11.33 7.90 -2.56
N ALA A 152 12.17 7.05 -1.98
CA ALA A 152 13.31 7.45 -1.15
C ALA A 152 14.36 8.31 -1.89
N THR A 153 14.38 8.31 -3.21
CA THR A 153 15.20 9.25 -4.02
C THR A 153 14.73 10.70 -3.88
N ASN A 154 13.45 10.92 -3.61
CA ASN A 154 12.91 12.24 -3.33
C ASN A 154 13.24 12.65 -1.87
N PRO A 155 13.89 13.82 -1.64
CA PRO A 155 14.24 14.31 -0.30
C PRO A 155 13.07 14.41 0.68
N ARG A 156 11.84 14.43 0.19
CA ARG A 156 10.61 14.42 0.99
C ARG A 156 10.37 13.07 1.69
N TRP A 157 10.84 11.99 1.12
CA TRP A 157 10.62 10.64 1.62
C TRP A 157 11.90 9.99 2.16
N ARG A 158 12.93 10.81 2.42
CA ARG A 158 14.22 10.38 2.98
C ARG A 158 14.75 11.41 3.97
N GLY A 159 15.20 10.94 5.12
CA GLY A 159 15.85 11.83 6.09
C GLY A 159 16.09 11.18 7.44
N SER A 160 16.78 11.92 8.31
CA SER A 160 16.90 11.56 9.74
C SER A 160 15.54 11.70 10.44
N LEU A 161 15.41 11.07 11.62
CA LEU A 161 14.21 11.23 12.46
C LEU A 161 13.87 12.70 12.73
N LYS A 162 14.88 13.53 13.02
CA LYS A 162 14.70 14.99 13.24
C LYS A 162 14.16 15.70 12.01
N LYS A 163 14.62 15.31 10.81
CA LYS A 163 14.13 15.88 9.55
C LYS A 163 12.68 15.47 9.30
N TRP A 164 12.33 14.21 9.54
CA TRP A 164 10.97 13.72 9.43
C TRP A 164 10.02 14.38 10.42
N GLU A 165 10.44 14.56 11.68
CA GLU A 165 9.67 15.29 12.69
C GLU A 165 9.31 16.70 12.22
N LYS A 166 10.34 17.49 11.85
CA LYS A 166 10.14 18.85 11.32
C LYS A 166 9.18 18.84 10.13
N GLN A 167 9.32 17.87 9.25
CA GLN A 167 8.49 17.75 8.04
C GLN A 167 7.04 17.45 8.37
N PHE A 168 6.77 16.50 9.29
CA PHE A 168 5.42 16.17 9.74
C PHE A 168 4.75 17.37 10.40
N GLN A 169 5.46 18.11 11.25
CA GLN A 169 4.95 19.33 11.88
C GLN A 169 4.64 20.41 10.83
N THR A 170 5.54 20.61 9.87
CA THR A 170 5.33 21.56 8.78
C THR A 170 4.09 21.19 7.96
N TRP A 171 3.94 19.93 7.56
CA TRP A 171 2.78 19.48 6.80
C TRP A 171 1.46 19.57 7.57
N ALA A 172 1.50 19.32 8.88
CA ALA A 172 0.31 19.37 9.72
C ALA A 172 -0.15 20.80 10.01
N ALA A 173 0.79 21.74 10.15
CA ALA A 173 0.49 23.16 10.38
C ALA A 173 0.01 23.89 9.11
N ASP A 174 0.36 23.38 7.92
CA ASP A 174 0.05 24.05 6.66
C ASP A 174 -1.44 23.88 6.28
N PRO A 175 -2.16 24.95 5.91
CA PRO A 175 -3.53 24.86 5.44
C PRO A 175 -3.65 24.22 4.04
N ILE A 176 -2.54 24.02 3.31
CA ILE A 176 -2.54 23.47 1.95
C ILE A 176 -2.92 21.98 1.95
N SER A 177 -3.95 21.64 1.21
CA SER A 177 -4.48 20.27 1.13
C SER A 177 -3.48 19.20 0.66
N GLN A 178 -2.49 19.60 -0.16
CA GLN A 178 -1.44 18.70 -0.65
C GLN A 178 -0.56 18.15 0.50
N HIS A 179 -0.24 18.97 1.50
CA HIS A 179 0.54 18.53 2.66
C HIS A 179 -0.24 17.53 3.53
N HIS A 180 -1.55 17.72 3.68
CA HIS A 180 -2.40 16.75 4.36
C HIS A 180 -2.43 15.39 3.62
N ARG A 181 -2.37 15.41 2.28
CA ARG A 181 -2.24 14.18 1.48
C ARG A 181 -0.94 13.43 1.81
N PHE A 182 0.19 14.13 1.98
CA PHE A 182 1.46 13.50 2.34
C PHE A 182 1.40 12.84 3.72
N LEU A 183 0.76 13.48 4.71
CA LEU A 183 0.53 12.88 6.03
C LEU A 183 -0.34 11.62 5.92
N MET A 184 -1.36 11.62 5.05
CA MET A 184 -2.18 10.43 4.81
C MET A 184 -1.43 9.31 4.08
N ILE A 185 -0.45 9.62 3.22
CA ILE A 185 0.45 8.63 2.63
C ILE A 185 1.36 8.06 3.73
N ALA A 186 1.97 8.92 4.55
CA ALA A 186 2.82 8.49 5.67
C ALA A 186 2.07 7.64 6.69
N ALA A 187 0.75 7.84 6.87
CA ALA A 187 -0.08 7.03 7.77
C ALA A 187 -0.23 5.55 7.36
N ASP A 188 0.15 5.20 6.13
CA ASP A 188 0.22 3.82 5.65
C ASP A 188 1.63 3.21 5.81
N MET A 189 2.58 3.90 6.48
CA MET A 189 3.95 3.40 6.61
C MET A 189 4.02 2.00 7.24
N ARG A 190 4.90 1.16 6.66
CA ARG A 190 5.24 -0.16 7.19
C ARG A 190 6.74 -0.42 7.01
N HIS A 191 7.38 -0.90 8.07
CA HIS A 191 8.78 -1.35 8.04
C HIS A 191 8.96 -2.57 7.16
N ILE A 192 10.02 -2.59 6.35
CA ILE A 192 10.40 -3.73 5.50
C ILE A 192 11.78 -4.27 5.87
N TYR A 193 12.79 -3.40 6.03
CA TYR A 193 14.17 -3.81 6.20
C TYR A 193 14.98 -2.80 7.04
N GLY A 194 16.04 -3.28 7.68
CA GLY A 194 16.90 -2.48 8.55
C GLY A 194 16.40 -2.45 9.99
N ASP A 195 16.60 -1.34 10.70
CA ASP A 195 16.23 -1.18 12.10
C ASP A 195 14.75 -0.83 12.27
N PRO A 196 13.94 -1.73 12.86
CA PRO A 196 12.52 -1.47 13.06
C PRO A 196 12.22 -0.37 14.10
N SER A 197 13.17 -0.06 14.99
CA SER A 197 12.98 0.98 16.01
C SER A 197 12.80 2.35 15.36
N LEU A 198 13.58 2.67 14.31
CA LEU A 198 13.47 3.92 13.55
C LEU A 198 12.10 4.09 12.89
N ALA A 199 11.52 3.01 12.37
CA ALA A 199 10.16 3.06 11.81
C ALA A 199 9.10 3.24 12.90
N ASN A 200 9.29 2.68 14.09
CA ASN A 200 8.40 2.87 15.23
C ASN A 200 8.47 4.32 15.74
N ASP A 201 9.67 4.87 15.91
CA ASP A 201 9.85 6.27 16.30
C ASP A 201 9.21 7.22 15.29
N LEU A 202 9.39 6.94 13.99
CA LEU A 202 8.75 7.72 12.94
C LEU A 202 7.22 7.67 13.02
N ARG A 203 6.62 6.52 13.38
CA ARG A 203 5.17 6.39 13.59
C ARG A 203 4.69 7.19 14.79
N ILE A 204 5.48 7.22 15.88
CA ILE A 204 5.19 8.04 17.06
C ILE A 204 5.19 9.52 16.69
N LEU A 205 6.21 10.00 15.95
CA LEU A 205 6.29 11.39 15.49
C LEU A 205 5.09 11.79 14.62
N LEU A 206 4.65 10.91 13.73
CA LEU A 206 3.45 11.14 12.91
C LEU A 206 2.18 11.23 13.78
N SER A 207 2.03 10.33 14.76
CA SER A 207 0.92 10.35 15.70
C SER A 207 0.87 11.64 16.51
N GLN A 208 2.03 12.13 16.98
CA GLN A 208 2.15 13.41 17.68
C GLN A 208 1.73 14.60 16.78
N ALA A 209 2.13 14.60 15.51
CA ALA A 209 1.70 15.64 14.57
C ALA A 209 0.17 15.69 14.40
N PHE A 210 -0.51 14.53 14.30
CA PHE A 210 -1.98 14.49 14.26
C PHE A 210 -2.62 14.97 15.56
N GLN A 211 -2.02 14.71 16.72
CA GLN A 211 -2.54 15.16 18.02
C GLN A 211 -2.44 16.68 18.18
N GLN A 212 -1.31 17.25 17.76
CA GLN A 212 -1.07 18.69 17.83
C GLN A 212 -1.90 19.45 16.79
N HIS A 213 -2.27 18.82 15.68
CA HIS A 213 -3.01 19.42 14.58
C HIS A 213 -4.27 18.59 14.21
N PRO A 214 -5.29 18.50 15.08
CA PRO A 214 -6.46 17.62 14.86
C PRO A 214 -7.28 18.03 13.62
N GLY A 215 -7.18 19.28 13.18
CA GLY A 215 -7.82 19.78 11.95
C GLY A 215 -7.38 19.05 10.67
N VAL A 216 -6.21 18.41 10.66
CA VAL A 216 -5.74 17.59 9.52
C VAL A 216 -6.67 16.42 9.28
N LEU A 217 -7.03 15.67 10.34
CA LEU A 217 -7.91 14.50 10.21
C LEU A 217 -9.33 14.90 9.80
N LYS A 218 -9.83 16.04 10.29
CA LYS A 218 -11.10 16.60 9.85
C LYS A 218 -11.10 16.89 8.35
N LYS A 219 -10.08 17.62 7.85
CA LYS A 219 -9.95 17.92 6.42
C LYS A 219 -9.76 16.66 5.56
N ALA A 220 -8.99 15.69 6.05
CA ALA A 220 -8.83 14.40 5.37
C ALA A 220 -10.17 13.65 5.26
N ALA A 221 -11.00 13.69 6.32
CA ALA A 221 -12.32 13.07 6.31
C ALA A 221 -13.30 13.81 5.39
N GLU A 222 -13.28 15.14 5.37
CA GLU A 222 -14.05 15.95 4.42
C GLU A 222 -13.66 15.62 2.98
N PHE A 223 -12.36 15.60 2.67
CA PHE A 223 -11.86 15.21 1.35
C PHE A 223 -12.31 13.80 0.96
N ASN A 224 -12.12 12.82 1.84
CA ASN A 224 -12.54 11.44 1.57
C ASN A 224 -14.07 11.33 1.34
N ALA A 225 -14.88 12.06 2.10
CA ALA A 225 -16.34 12.06 1.97
C ALA A 225 -16.83 12.67 0.65
N HIS A 226 -16.03 13.56 0.02
CA HIS A 226 -16.32 14.16 -1.28
C HIS A 226 -15.82 13.33 -2.47
N LEU A 227 -15.00 12.30 -2.24
CA LEU A 227 -14.58 11.41 -3.32
C LEU A 227 -15.80 10.72 -3.94
N PRO A 228 -15.99 10.82 -5.27
CA PRO A 228 -17.17 10.28 -5.92
C PRO A 228 -17.20 8.75 -5.85
N LEU A 229 -18.40 8.21 -5.84
CA LEU A 229 -18.66 6.79 -5.96
C LEU A 229 -19.46 6.52 -7.24
N PRO A 230 -19.15 5.46 -7.99
CA PRO A 230 -19.71 5.22 -9.33
C PRO A 230 -21.12 4.62 -9.28
N LEU A 231 -21.91 4.93 -8.26
CA LEU A 231 -23.25 4.40 -8.06
C LEU A 231 -24.25 5.51 -7.70
N GLY A 232 -25.24 5.71 -8.56
CA GLY A 232 -26.33 6.64 -8.33
C GLY A 232 -27.34 6.15 -7.30
N ILE A 233 -28.26 7.04 -6.91
CA ILE A 233 -29.28 6.78 -5.89
C ILE A 233 -30.24 5.65 -6.25
N PHE A 234 -30.50 5.46 -7.55
CA PHE A 234 -31.35 4.36 -8.05
C PHE A 234 -30.54 3.10 -8.43
N GLY A 235 -29.25 3.04 -8.06
CA GLY A 235 -28.38 1.89 -8.33
C GLY A 235 -27.84 1.79 -9.76
N GLN A 236 -28.00 2.85 -10.56
CA GLN A 236 -27.37 2.96 -11.88
C GLN A 236 -25.86 3.19 -11.74
N TRP A 237 -25.09 2.63 -12.66
CA TRP A 237 -23.66 2.84 -12.74
C TRP A 237 -23.32 4.20 -13.37
N TYR A 238 -22.40 4.93 -12.78
CA TYR A 238 -21.69 6.03 -13.42
C TYR A 238 -20.40 5.46 -14.01
N LYS A 239 -20.42 5.26 -15.32
CA LYS A 239 -19.32 4.69 -16.09
C LYS A 239 -18.52 5.78 -16.78
N GLU A 240 -17.27 5.47 -17.14
CA GLU A 240 -16.50 6.33 -18.03
C GLU A 240 -17.24 6.50 -19.36
N ARG A 241 -17.34 7.75 -19.82
CA ARG A 241 -18.15 8.08 -21.01
C ARG A 241 -17.35 8.03 -22.31
N TYR A 242 -16.05 8.32 -22.24
CA TYR A 242 -15.18 8.50 -23.37
C TYR A 242 -13.83 7.81 -23.17
N GLY A 243 -13.06 7.66 -24.26
CA GLY A 243 -11.72 7.09 -24.24
C GLY A 243 -11.70 5.57 -24.13
N GLU A 244 -10.55 5.02 -23.84
CA GLU A 244 -10.26 3.58 -23.81
C GLU A 244 -11.09 2.81 -22.75
N HIS A 245 -11.52 3.51 -21.71
CA HIS A 245 -12.30 2.92 -20.62
C HIS A 245 -13.81 3.20 -20.71
N ALA A 246 -14.30 3.68 -21.88
CA ALA A 246 -15.73 3.92 -22.09
C ALA A 246 -16.57 2.69 -21.72
N GLY A 247 -17.62 2.89 -20.93
CA GLY A 247 -18.48 1.80 -20.44
C GLY A 247 -17.98 1.06 -19.20
N LYS A 248 -16.76 1.34 -18.71
CA LYS A 248 -16.16 0.69 -17.55
C LYS A 248 -16.24 1.57 -16.29
N VAL A 249 -15.94 0.97 -15.14
CA VAL A 249 -15.85 1.61 -13.81
C VAL A 249 -14.50 1.29 -13.22
N ASN A 250 -13.82 2.30 -12.66
CA ASN A 250 -12.56 2.12 -11.94
C ASN A 250 -12.85 1.60 -10.52
N VAL A 251 -12.45 0.37 -10.21
CA VAL A 251 -12.67 -0.27 -8.90
C VAL A 251 -11.85 0.41 -7.81
N LYS A 252 -10.60 0.78 -8.12
CA LYS A 252 -9.68 1.42 -7.16
C LYS A 252 -10.22 2.78 -6.74
N GLN A 253 -10.58 3.64 -7.69
CA GLN A 253 -11.08 4.99 -7.44
C GLN A 253 -12.58 5.01 -7.05
N GLY A 254 -13.33 3.97 -7.38
CA GLY A 254 -14.78 3.90 -7.22
C GLY A 254 -15.25 3.03 -6.04
N GLY A 255 -14.57 3.05 -4.91
CA GLY A 255 -14.97 2.32 -3.70
C GLY A 255 -13.82 1.90 -2.80
N TYR A 256 -12.78 1.28 -3.37
CA TYR A 256 -11.63 0.80 -2.58
C TYR A 256 -10.89 1.95 -1.84
N LEU A 257 -10.52 3.03 -2.54
CA LEU A 257 -9.83 4.17 -1.91
C LEU A 257 -10.68 4.90 -0.88
N GLN A 258 -12.00 4.97 -1.10
CA GLN A 258 -12.95 5.58 -0.17
C GLN A 258 -13.02 4.77 1.13
N LEU A 259 -13.15 3.45 1.01
CA LEU A 259 -13.22 2.54 2.16
C LEU A 259 -11.90 2.55 2.96
N THR A 260 -10.77 2.32 2.28
CA THR A 260 -9.44 2.26 2.93
C THR A 260 -9.02 3.62 3.49
N GLY A 261 -9.37 4.72 2.81
CA GLY A 261 -9.15 6.09 3.27
C GLY A 261 -9.90 6.39 4.56
N ALA A 262 -11.17 6.00 4.64
CA ALA A 262 -11.98 6.17 5.86
C ALA A 262 -11.41 5.36 7.03
N LEU A 263 -11.03 4.09 6.83
CA LEU A 263 -10.38 3.27 7.85
C LEU A 263 -9.05 3.88 8.32
N ARG A 264 -8.24 4.42 7.40
CA ARG A 264 -6.98 5.10 7.72
C ARG A 264 -7.20 6.33 8.59
N ILE A 265 -8.17 7.18 8.27
CA ILE A 265 -8.49 8.37 9.04
C ILE A 265 -8.93 7.99 10.46
N LEU A 266 -9.82 7.02 10.60
CA LEU A 266 -10.25 6.50 11.90
C LEU A 266 -9.09 5.87 12.67
N ASN A 267 -8.22 5.10 12.00
CA ASN A 267 -7.03 4.52 12.61
C ASN A 267 -6.09 5.60 13.20
N CYS A 268 -5.86 6.70 12.48
CA CYS A 268 -5.08 7.82 12.99
C CYS A 268 -5.76 8.51 14.16
N LYS A 269 -7.08 8.71 14.11
CA LYS A 269 -7.84 9.36 15.18
C LYS A 269 -7.86 8.54 16.46
N TYR A 270 -8.07 7.24 16.36
CA TYR A 270 -8.17 6.32 17.51
C TYR A 270 -6.82 5.67 17.88
N ARG A 271 -5.72 6.05 17.20
CA ARG A 271 -4.36 5.55 17.46
C ARG A 271 -4.28 4.01 17.47
N ALA A 272 -5.02 3.38 16.57
CA ALA A 272 -5.07 1.93 16.51
C ALA A 272 -3.74 1.28 16.02
N GLU A 273 -2.81 2.09 15.46
CA GLU A 273 -1.43 1.74 15.08
C GLU A 273 -1.30 0.49 14.20
N ARG A 274 -2.27 0.25 13.34
CA ARG A 274 -2.29 -0.87 12.40
C ARG A 274 -2.02 -0.40 10.97
N SER A 275 -1.34 -1.24 10.18
CA SER A 275 -1.01 -0.93 8.80
C SER A 275 -2.09 -1.39 7.84
N SER A 276 -2.49 -2.67 7.86
CA SER A 276 -3.48 -3.20 6.91
C SER A 276 -4.91 -2.74 7.23
N SER A 277 -5.72 -2.53 6.20
CA SER A 277 -7.11 -2.08 6.38
C SER A 277 -7.97 -3.10 7.13
N ALA A 278 -7.71 -4.40 6.95
CA ALA A 278 -8.41 -5.46 7.70
C ALA A 278 -8.08 -5.42 9.21
N GLU A 279 -6.80 -5.21 9.57
CA GLU A 279 -6.41 -5.06 10.99
C GLU A 279 -6.92 -3.75 11.59
N ARG A 280 -6.91 -2.65 10.82
CA ARG A 280 -7.54 -1.39 11.21
C ARG A 280 -9.01 -1.59 11.54
N LEU A 281 -9.76 -2.25 10.65
CA LEU A 281 -11.17 -2.55 10.87
C LEU A 281 -11.37 -3.41 12.12
N LYS A 282 -10.55 -4.46 12.30
CA LYS A 282 -10.60 -5.31 13.48
C LYS A 282 -10.41 -4.50 14.76
N LYS A 283 -9.36 -3.70 14.83
CA LYS A 283 -9.02 -2.92 16.02
C LYS A 283 -10.05 -1.82 16.30
N LEU A 284 -10.45 -1.08 15.29
CA LEU A 284 -11.48 -0.03 15.40
C LEU A 284 -12.84 -0.59 15.83
N SER A 285 -13.15 -1.84 15.47
CA SER A 285 -14.39 -2.50 15.92
C SER A 285 -14.41 -2.83 17.41
N GLU A 286 -13.26 -2.84 18.08
CA GLU A 286 -13.18 -3.00 19.54
C GLU A 286 -13.57 -1.69 20.28
N GLU A 287 -13.47 -0.55 19.61
CA GLU A 287 -13.67 0.78 20.20
C GLU A 287 -14.92 1.52 19.67
N ILE A 288 -15.44 1.10 18.51
CA ILE A 288 -16.53 1.80 17.80
C ILE A 288 -17.69 0.85 17.55
N ASP A 289 -18.77 0.97 18.31
CA ASP A 289 -19.96 0.09 18.24
C ASP A 289 -20.54 -0.03 16.82
N SER A 290 -20.58 1.06 16.06
CA SER A 290 -21.11 1.03 14.70
C SER A 290 -20.22 0.20 13.76
N LEU A 291 -18.89 0.21 13.95
CA LEU A 291 -17.97 -0.64 13.22
C LEU A 291 -18.03 -2.09 13.69
N PHE A 292 -18.22 -2.32 14.98
CA PHE A 292 -18.45 -3.67 15.52
C PHE A 292 -19.70 -4.30 14.90
N LYS A 293 -20.80 -3.57 14.87
CA LYS A 293 -22.07 -4.02 14.31
C LYS A 293 -21.98 -4.41 12.83
N TYR A 294 -21.24 -3.66 12.03
CA TYR A 294 -21.15 -3.84 10.57
C TYR A 294 -19.77 -4.33 10.09
N ARG A 295 -18.97 -4.88 11.01
CA ARG A 295 -17.62 -5.35 10.73
C ARG A 295 -17.57 -6.36 9.59
N LYS A 296 -18.51 -7.32 9.59
CA LYS A 296 -18.57 -8.38 8.59
C LYS A 296 -18.79 -7.79 7.20
N GLU A 297 -19.77 -6.92 7.05
CA GLU A 297 -20.13 -6.32 5.77
C GLU A 297 -19.02 -5.41 5.21
N ILE A 298 -18.32 -4.68 6.09
CA ILE A 298 -17.19 -3.85 5.70
C ILE A 298 -16.02 -4.73 5.27
N GLN A 299 -15.73 -5.82 5.99
CA GLN A 299 -14.70 -6.79 5.62
C GLN A 299 -15.01 -7.47 4.28
N GLU A 300 -16.23 -7.94 4.07
CA GLU A 300 -16.70 -8.52 2.81
C GLU A 300 -16.55 -7.51 1.65
N SER A 301 -16.78 -6.22 1.91
CA SER A 301 -16.62 -5.16 0.92
C SER A 301 -15.15 -4.92 0.56
N LEU A 302 -14.25 -4.90 1.55
CA LEU A 302 -12.81 -4.82 1.33
C LEU A 302 -12.31 -6.01 0.52
N ASP A 303 -12.70 -7.23 0.91
CA ASP A 303 -12.35 -8.47 0.22
C ASP A 303 -12.80 -8.45 -1.23
N LEU A 304 -14.02 -7.98 -1.48
CA LEU A 304 -14.56 -7.90 -2.83
C LEU A 304 -13.79 -6.89 -3.71
N PHE A 305 -13.50 -5.70 -3.21
CA PHE A 305 -12.72 -4.72 -3.97
C PHE A 305 -11.33 -5.26 -4.33
N LEU A 306 -10.65 -5.92 -3.40
CA LEU A 306 -9.34 -6.52 -3.64
C LEU A 306 -9.44 -7.70 -4.63
N THR A 307 -10.47 -8.55 -4.50
CA THR A 307 -10.73 -9.65 -5.46
C THR A 307 -10.98 -9.12 -6.87
N LEU A 308 -11.82 -8.10 -7.03
CA LEU A 308 -12.12 -7.50 -8.33
C LEU A 308 -10.87 -6.91 -8.99
N ARG A 309 -10.01 -6.24 -8.21
CA ARG A 309 -8.73 -5.71 -8.69
C ARG A 309 -7.79 -6.83 -9.15
N LEU A 310 -7.64 -7.88 -8.35
CA LEU A 310 -6.80 -9.04 -8.71
C LEU A 310 -7.30 -9.74 -9.96
N LEU A 311 -8.62 -9.97 -10.07
CA LEU A 311 -9.24 -10.58 -11.24
C LEU A 311 -8.98 -9.76 -12.50
N GLN A 312 -9.17 -8.44 -12.44
CA GLN A 312 -8.96 -7.57 -13.59
C GLN A 312 -7.49 -7.55 -14.00
N HIS A 313 -6.56 -7.38 -13.04
CA HIS A 313 -5.14 -7.37 -13.33
C HIS A 313 -4.65 -8.68 -13.97
N VAL A 314 -5.12 -9.83 -13.48
CA VAL A 314 -4.79 -11.13 -14.09
C VAL A 314 -5.41 -11.27 -15.48
N THR A 315 -6.61 -10.74 -15.70
CA THR A 315 -7.26 -10.75 -17.02
C THR A 315 -6.47 -9.91 -18.02
N ASP A 316 -6.08 -8.69 -17.61
CA ASP A 316 -5.29 -7.79 -18.46
C ASP A 316 -3.93 -8.42 -18.82
N GLU A 317 -3.25 -9.03 -17.85
CA GLU A 317 -1.97 -9.71 -18.07
C GLU A 317 -2.11 -10.88 -19.05
N VAL A 318 -3.13 -11.72 -18.90
CA VAL A 318 -3.40 -12.84 -19.83
C VAL A 318 -3.70 -12.33 -21.25
N GLU A 319 -4.32 -11.16 -21.38
CA GLU A 319 -4.58 -10.49 -22.64
C GLU A 319 -3.37 -9.71 -23.20
N GLY A 320 -2.22 -9.75 -22.51
CA GLY A 320 -1.00 -9.01 -22.87
C GLY A 320 -1.13 -7.50 -22.74
N LYS A 321 -2.04 -7.03 -21.87
CA LYS A 321 -2.27 -5.61 -21.56
C LYS A 321 -1.61 -5.21 -20.27
N LYS A 322 -1.32 -3.92 -20.11
CA LYS A 322 -0.92 -3.35 -18.83
C LYS A 322 -2.08 -3.50 -17.85
N PRO A 323 -1.85 -4.08 -16.64
CA PRO A 323 -2.89 -4.21 -15.63
C PRO A 323 -3.46 -2.87 -15.17
N GLU A 324 -4.80 -2.77 -15.15
CA GLU A 324 -5.55 -1.59 -14.78
C GLU A 324 -6.77 -1.94 -13.91
N ASP A 325 -7.32 -0.96 -13.21
CA ASP A 325 -8.43 -1.17 -12.28
C ASP A 325 -9.82 -0.94 -12.91
N TYR A 326 -9.97 -1.05 -14.25
CA TYR A 326 -11.21 -0.75 -14.99
C TYR A 326 -11.99 -2.01 -15.37
N ILE A 327 -13.21 -2.15 -14.85
CA ILE A 327 -14.12 -3.29 -15.10
C ILE A 327 -15.41 -2.81 -15.77
N ASP A 328 -15.90 -3.54 -16.76
CA ASP A 328 -17.28 -3.38 -17.24
C ASP A 328 -18.23 -4.14 -16.31
N PRO A 329 -19.10 -3.45 -15.54
CA PRO A 329 -19.99 -4.11 -14.59
C PRO A 329 -20.97 -5.09 -15.24
N HIS A 330 -21.31 -4.88 -16.52
CA HIS A 330 -22.27 -5.74 -17.24
C HIS A 330 -21.65 -7.05 -17.76
N ARG A 331 -20.32 -7.18 -17.71
CA ARG A 331 -19.64 -8.44 -18.04
C ARG A 331 -19.44 -9.34 -16.81
N LEU A 332 -19.75 -8.84 -15.61
CA LEU A 332 -19.71 -9.62 -14.39
C LEU A 332 -20.94 -10.52 -14.28
N ASP A 333 -20.78 -11.62 -13.54
CA ASP A 333 -21.91 -12.38 -13.06
C ASP A 333 -22.91 -11.48 -12.31
N PRO A 334 -24.23 -11.59 -12.53
CA PRO A 334 -25.23 -10.72 -11.89
C PRO A 334 -25.15 -10.69 -10.35
N GLN A 335 -24.77 -11.80 -9.73
CA GLN A 335 -24.59 -11.88 -8.27
C GLN A 335 -23.38 -11.06 -7.84
N LEU A 336 -22.27 -11.16 -8.58
CA LEU A 336 -21.04 -10.39 -8.31
C LEU A 336 -21.27 -8.89 -8.51
N GLU A 337 -21.98 -8.48 -9.58
CA GLU A 337 -22.40 -7.09 -9.78
C GLU A 337 -23.24 -6.56 -8.61
N LYS A 338 -24.21 -7.34 -8.13
CA LYS A 338 -25.03 -6.99 -6.96
C LYS A 338 -24.19 -6.83 -5.68
N GLN A 339 -23.24 -7.72 -5.48
CA GLN A 339 -22.29 -7.62 -4.36
C GLN A 339 -21.43 -6.37 -4.46
N TRP A 340 -20.94 -6.01 -5.65
CA TRP A 340 -20.15 -4.80 -5.85
C TRP A 340 -20.97 -3.52 -5.56
N LYS A 341 -22.21 -3.45 -6.01
CA LYS A 341 -23.12 -2.35 -5.63
C LYS A 341 -23.33 -2.25 -4.11
N LYS A 342 -23.41 -3.39 -3.41
CA LYS A 342 -23.50 -3.43 -1.95
C LYS A 342 -22.21 -2.91 -1.30
N ALA A 343 -21.04 -3.31 -1.79
CA ALA A 343 -19.75 -2.87 -1.28
C ALA A 343 -19.54 -1.35 -1.45
N ILE A 344 -19.98 -0.76 -2.57
CA ILE A 344 -19.95 0.69 -2.79
C ILE A 344 -20.83 1.43 -1.76
N LYS A 345 -21.99 0.87 -1.41
CA LYS A 345 -22.85 1.47 -0.35
C LYS A 345 -22.15 1.43 1.01
N TRP A 346 -21.41 0.37 1.33
CA TRP A 346 -20.63 0.30 2.55
C TRP A 346 -19.43 1.26 2.55
N ALA A 347 -18.78 1.45 1.41
CA ALA A 347 -17.75 2.48 1.27
C ALA A 347 -18.32 3.87 1.54
N ARG A 348 -19.50 4.21 0.99
CA ARG A 348 -20.22 5.47 1.27
C ARG A 348 -20.57 5.63 2.74
N TRP A 349 -21.10 4.58 3.35
CA TRP A 349 -21.43 4.59 4.76
C TRP A 349 -20.21 4.88 5.62
N LEU A 350 -19.09 4.21 5.33
CA LEU A 350 -17.86 4.38 6.10
C LEU A 350 -17.21 5.77 5.90
N GLN A 351 -17.31 6.36 4.70
CA GLN A 351 -16.94 7.76 4.47
C GLN A 351 -17.70 8.71 5.41
N GLN A 352 -19.03 8.52 5.52
CA GLN A 352 -19.86 9.35 6.38
C GLN A 352 -19.57 9.12 7.87
N GLU A 353 -19.31 7.87 8.27
CA GLU A 353 -18.94 7.55 9.65
C GLU A 353 -17.58 8.17 10.02
N ALA A 354 -16.59 8.12 9.14
CA ALA A 354 -15.30 8.78 9.33
C ALA A 354 -15.47 10.31 9.43
N LEU A 355 -16.27 10.92 8.57
CA LEU A 355 -16.55 12.35 8.60
C LEU A 355 -17.25 12.77 9.91
N LYS A 356 -18.27 12.02 10.33
CA LYS A 356 -19.00 12.27 11.59
C LYS A 356 -18.07 12.26 12.79
N ARG A 357 -17.17 11.28 12.84
CA ARG A 357 -16.25 11.09 13.96
C ARG A 357 -15.06 12.03 13.94
N SER A 358 -14.73 12.63 12.79
CA SER A 358 -13.61 13.57 12.67
C SER A 358 -13.99 15.03 12.93
N LYS A 359 -15.28 15.30 13.16
CA LYS A 359 -15.75 16.61 13.65
C LYS A 359 -15.40 16.77 15.13
#